data_9f3a37a4b4e8b7e250e98a6b232213b5
#
_entry.id   9f3a37a4b4e8b7e250e98a6b232213b5
#
_cell.length_a   1.000
_cell.length_b   1.000
_cell.length_c   1.000
_cell.angle_alpha   90.00
_cell.angle_beta   90.00
_cell.angle_gamma   90.00
#
_symmetry.space_group_name_H-M   'P 1'
#
loop_
_entity.id
_entity.type
_entity.pdbx_description
1 polymer ?
#
loop_
_entity_poly.entity_id
_entity_poly.type
_entity_poly.pdbx_seq_one_letter_code
_entity_poly.pdbx_strand_id
1 'polypeptide(L)'
;MKMNFVEPWRGRRAAMRKLAGSVVLVAGRALAQRDAFGGAAPACVLTPRQTEGPYFVDERLQRADIRSDPSNGTLRSGVPLALVMRIAALSGGRCEPVTGAIVDVWHCDAAGVYSDVDDASLRTKGTAFLRGYQLTDAHGQVRFTTIYPGAYRGRAVHIHFKVRTNRGDRATEFTSQLYFDDRLTDRVHERPPYAGRASRRTRNGDDALFRAGGRSLIVDARQDGEGYAAAYDVGLRGA
;
A
#
# COMPACT_ATOMS: atom_id res chain seq x y z
N MET A 1 -23.54 -45.10 -74.11
CA MET A 1 -22.24 -45.16 -74.73
C MET A 1 -21.98 -43.79 -75.38
N LYS A 2 -21.62 -42.76 -74.73
CA LYS A 2 -21.13 -41.48 -75.26
C LYS A 2 -20.19 -40.87 -74.28
N MET A 3 -18.93 -40.84 -74.61
CA MET A 3 -17.89 -40.13 -73.92
C MET A 3 -18.07 -38.63 -74.14
N ASN A 4 -18.10 -37.83 -73.13
CA ASN A 4 -18.00 -36.38 -73.23
C ASN A 4 -16.68 -35.90 -72.64
N PHE A 5 -15.91 -35.32 -73.50
CA PHE A 5 -14.69 -34.56 -73.27
C PHE A 5 -15.00 -33.34 -72.42
N VAL A 6 -14.21 -33.07 -71.44
CA VAL A 6 -14.21 -31.79 -70.70
C VAL A 6 -12.89 -31.10 -70.89
N GLU A 7 -12.92 -29.91 -71.46
CA GLU A 7 -11.78 -29.04 -71.72
C GLU A 7 -11.10 -28.45 -70.44
N PRO A 8 -9.81 -28.11 -70.54
CA PRO A 8 -9.07 -27.58 -69.42
C PRO A 8 -9.32 -26.08 -69.24
N TRP A 9 -9.61 -25.72 -68.01
CA TRP A 9 -9.84 -24.32 -67.55
C TRP A 9 -8.52 -23.55 -67.43
N ARG A 10 -8.38 -22.49 -68.26
CA ARG A 10 -7.22 -21.56 -68.21
C ARG A 10 -7.20 -20.74 -66.94
N GLY A 11 -6.06 -20.80 -66.27
CA GLY A 11 -5.79 -20.05 -65.09
C GLY A 11 -5.81 -18.54 -65.28
N ARG A 12 -6.49 -17.86 -64.36
CA ARG A 12 -6.33 -16.42 -64.15
C ARG A 12 -5.28 -16.20 -63.04
N ARG A 13 -4.19 -15.56 -63.44
CA ARG A 13 -3.16 -15.07 -62.52
C ARG A 13 -3.78 -13.99 -61.64
N ALA A 14 -4.07 -14.28 -60.37
CA ALA A 14 -4.41 -13.28 -59.36
C ALA A 14 -3.13 -12.62 -58.86
N ALA A 15 -3.04 -11.32 -59.04
CA ALA A 15 -1.96 -10.49 -58.55
C ALA A 15 -2.01 -10.45 -56.99
N MET A 16 -0.96 -10.98 -56.39
CA MET A 16 -0.75 -10.79 -54.94
C MET A 16 -0.41 -9.31 -54.69
N ARG A 17 -1.38 -8.55 -54.17
CA ARG A 17 -1.11 -7.27 -53.51
C ARG A 17 -0.45 -7.55 -52.17
N LYS A 18 0.82 -7.19 -52.04
CA LYS A 18 1.53 -7.16 -50.75
C LYS A 18 0.88 -6.08 -49.90
N LEU A 19 0.09 -6.48 -48.93
CA LEU A 19 -0.30 -5.63 -47.81
C LEU A 19 0.91 -5.49 -46.89
N ALA A 20 1.57 -4.32 -46.97
CA ALA A 20 2.56 -3.93 -45.97
C ALA A 20 1.81 -3.66 -44.65
N GLY A 21 1.81 -4.64 -43.77
CA GLY A 21 1.32 -4.47 -42.42
C GLY A 21 2.28 -3.57 -41.63
N SER A 22 1.87 -2.33 -41.37
CA SER A 22 2.57 -1.47 -40.44
C SER A 22 2.43 -2.05 -39.03
N VAL A 23 3.49 -2.65 -38.52
CA VAL A 23 3.61 -3.01 -37.12
C VAL A 23 3.75 -1.71 -36.35
N VAL A 24 2.66 -1.24 -35.73
CA VAL A 24 2.70 -0.18 -34.73
C VAL A 24 3.33 -0.77 -33.48
N LEU A 25 4.62 -0.54 -33.29
CA LEU A 25 5.29 -0.74 -32.01
C LEU A 25 4.69 0.24 -31.00
N VAL A 26 3.73 -0.20 -30.22
CA VAL A 26 3.33 0.48 -29.00
C VAL A 26 4.49 0.34 -28.04
N ALA A 27 5.40 1.32 -28.06
CA ALA A 27 6.40 1.47 -27.03
C ALA A 27 5.65 1.76 -25.72
N GLY A 28 5.47 0.71 -24.92
CA GLY A 28 4.99 0.85 -23.55
C GLY A 28 5.97 1.77 -22.81
N ARG A 29 5.60 3.02 -22.63
CA ARG A 29 6.26 3.90 -21.67
C ARG A 29 6.01 3.27 -20.31
N ALA A 30 6.99 2.51 -19.81
CA ALA A 30 7.14 2.29 -18.38
C ALA A 30 7.20 3.69 -17.76
N LEU A 31 6.11 4.11 -17.13
CA LEU A 31 6.10 5.26 -16.26
C LEU A 31 7.09 4.94 -15.14
N ALA A 32 8.33 5.41 -15.28
CA ALA A 32 9.25 5.49 -14.18
C ALA A 32 8.50 6.30 -13.10
N GLN A 33 8.10 5.63 -12.04
CA GLN A 33 7.60 6.30 -10.85
C GLN A 33 8.71 7.24 -10.42
N ARG A 34 8.51 8.53 -10.70
CA ARG A 34 9.39 9.57 -10.18
C ARG A 34 9.31 9.44 -8.66
N ASP A 35 10.46 9.25 -8.03
CA ASP A 35 10.58 9.27 -6.59
C ASP A 35 10.13 10.65 -6.10
N ALA A 36 8.84 10.76 -5.77
CA ALA A 36 8.26 12.00 -5.24
C ALA A 36 8.91 12.42 -3.91
N PHE A 37 9.66 11.49 -3.31
CA PHE A 37 10.44 11.67 -2.10
C PHE A 37 11.90 11.32 -2.40
N GLY A 38 12.60 12.27 -3.05
CA GLY A 38 14.03 12.14 -3.37
C GLY A 38 14.84 11.77 -2.13
N GLY A 39 15.88 10.94 -2.32
CA GLY A 39 16.68 10.24 -1.32
C GLY A 39 17.37 11.08 -0.24
N ALA A 40 16.63 11.91 0.49
CA ALA A 40 17.13 12.49 1.72
C ALA A 40 17.42 11.36 2.74
N ALA A 41 18.56 11.46 3.42
CA ALA A 41 18.86 10.54 4.53
C ALA A 41 17.71 10.54 5.55
N PRO A 42 17.32 9.38 6.10
CA PRO A 42 16.22 9.31 7.05
C PRO A 42 16.50 10.17 8.28
N ALA A 43 15.45 10.81 8.81
CA ALA A 43 15.59 11.61 10.02
C ALA A 43 15.94 10.69 11.20
N CYS A 44 17.00 11.05 11.95
CA CYS A 44 17.46 10.28 13.12
C CYS A 44 16.65 10.59 14.38
N VAL A 45 15.32 10.57 14.27
CA VAL A 45 14.41 10.75 15.39
C VAL A 45 13.80 9.41 15.76
N LEU A 46 13.92 9.02 17.03
CA LEU A 46 13.30 7.78 17.51
C LEU A 46 11.79 7.88 17.37
N THR A 47 11.21 6.90 16.72
CA THR A 47 9.77 6.78 16.54
C THR A 47 9.10 6.33 17.85
N PRO A 48 8.04 6.99 18.32
CA PRO A 48 7.30 6.52 19.48
C PRO A 48 6.68 5.15 19.24
N ARG A 49 6.79 4.26 20.21
CA ARG A 49 6.03 3.00 20.23
C ARG A 49 4.57 3.28 20.50
N GLN A 50 3.69 2.55 19.82
CA GLN A 50 2.27 2.51 20.15
C GLN A 50 1.77 1.07 20.15
N THR A 51 0.56 0.87 20.67
CA THR A 51 -0.05 -0.46 20.75
C THR A 51 -0.32 -1.03 19.36
N GLU A 52 -0.16 -2.34 19.25
CA GLU A 52 -0.55 -3.14 18.08
C GLU A 52 -2.07 -3.13 17.86
N GLY A 53 -2.83 -2.98 18.94
CA GLY A 53 -4.29 -3.11 18.90
C GLY A 53 -4.75 -4.56 18.73
N PRO A 54 -6.08 -4.78 18.64
CA PRO A 54 -6.65 -6.13 18.63
C PRO A 54 -6.70 -6.78 17.22
N TYR A 55 -6.29 -6.05 16.18
CA TYR A 55 -6.53 -6.48 14.79
C TYR A 55 -5.25 -6.90 14.04
N PHE A 56 -4.14 -7.10 14.72
CA PHE A 56 -2.96 -7.68 14.09
C PHE A 56 -3.16 -9.18 13.89
N VAL A 57 -2.87 -9.63 12.66
CA VAL A 57 -2.77 -11.05 12.30
C VAL A 57 -1.54 -11.21 11.42
N ASP A 58 -0.69 -12.18 11.72
CA ASP A 58 0.48 -12.51 10.89
C ASP A 58 0.06 -13.41 9.73
N GLU A 59 -0.46 -12.79 8.69
CA GLU A 59 -0.91 -13.48 7.47
C GLU A 59 0.24 -14.00 6.60
N ARG A 60 1.49 -13.60 6.89
CA ARG A 60 2.70 -13.91 6.11
C ARG A 60 2.58 -13.58 4.62
N LEU A 61 1.86 -12.53 4.28
CA LEU A 61 1.62 -12.09 2.91
C LEU A 61 2.68 -11.07 2.47
N GLN A 62 3.72 -11.52 1.77
CA GLN A 62 4.72 -10.63 1.18
C GLN A 62 4.18 -10.01 -0.11
N ARG A 63 3.71 -8.77 -0.04
CA ARG A 63 3.15 -8.05 -1.19
C ARG A 63 3.26 -6.54 -1.01
N ALA A 64 3.46 -5.82 -2.13
CA ALA A 64 3.47 -4.35 -2.16
C ALA A 64 2.04 -3.79 -2.30
N ASP A 65 1.23 -4.36 -3.19
CA ASP A 65 -0.18 -3.98 -3.32
C ASP A 65 -1.03 -4.79 -2.35
N ILE A 66 -1.53 -4.10 -1.32
CA ILE A 66 -2.33 -4.71 -0.26
C ILE A 66 -3.84 -4.49 -0.42
N ARG A 67 -4.29 -3.88 -1.52
CA ARG A 67 -5.70 -3.51 -1.73
C ARG A 67 -6.60 -4.71 -1.99
N SER A 68 -6.09 -5.73 -2.65
CA SER A 68 -6.89 -6.92 -2.97
C SER A 68 -7.00 -7.87 -1.79
N ASP A 69 -8.09 -8.61 -1.74
CA ASP A 69 -8.25 -9.76 -0.86
C ASP A 69 -7.71 -11.01 -1.56
N PRO A 70 -6.66 -11.67 -1.04
CA PRO A 70 -6.08 -12.85 -1.67
C PRO A 70 -7.05 -14.03 -1.76
N SER A 71 -8.05 -14.10 -0.89
CA SER A 71 -9.00 -15.21 -0.84
C SER A 71 -9.95 -15.24 -2.05
N ASN A 72 -10.24 -14.08 -2.64
CA ASN A 72 -11.23 -13.96 -3.72
C ASN A 72 -10.89 -12.93 -4.79
N GLY A 73 -9.75 -12.24 -4.68
CA GLY A 73 -9.30 -11.22 -5.63
C GLY A 73 -10.06 -9.88 -5.56
N THR A 74 -11.01 -9.71 -4.63
CA THR A 74 -11.80 -8.48 -4.53
C THR A 74 -10.92 -7.30 -4.15
N LEU A 75 -10.99 -6.24 -4.94
CA LEU A 75 -10.27 -4.99 -4.68
C LEU A 75 -11.07 -4.09 -3.73
N ARG A 76 -10.43 -3.59 -2.67
CA ARG A 76 -11.06 -2.62 -1.77
C ARG A 76 -11.06 -1.23 -2.40
N SER A 77 -12.26 -0.65 -2.51
CA SER A 77 -12.44 0.70 -3.02
C SER A 77 -12.02 1.74 -2.01
N GLY A 78 -11.40 2.81 -2.48
CA GLY A 78 -10.95 3.94 -1.67
C GLY A 78 -10.06 4.89 -2.45
N VAL A 79 -9.73 6.02 -1.87
CA VAL A 79 -8.77 6.96 -2.45
C VAL A 79 -7.39 6.33 -2.45
N PRO A 80 -6.71 6.20 -3.60
CA PRO A 80 -5.40 5.57 -3.67
C PRO A 80 -4.36 6.22 -2.76
N LEU A 81 -3.54 5.40 -2.12
CA LEU A 81 -2.44 5.84 -1.27
C LEU A 81 -1.18 5.04 -1.58
N ALA A 82 -0.14 5.72 -2.05
CA ALA A 82 1.21 5.18 -2.12
C ALA A 82 1.93 5.51 -0.80
N LEU A 83 2.32 4.50 -0.04
CA LEU A 83 3.02 4.66 1.24
C LEU A 83 4.47 4.21 1.10
N VAL A 84 5.40 5.12 1.41
CA VAL A 84 6.83 4.83 1.49
C VAL A 84 7.27 4.92 2.94
N MET A 85 7.96 3.89 3.44
CA MET A 85 8.55 3.92 4.77
C MET A 85 10.06 3.66 4.66
N ARG A 86 10.86 4.42 5.40
CA ARG A 86 12.31 4.25 5.49
C ARG A 86 12.66 3.90 6.93
N ILE A 87 13.24 2.73 7.11
CA ILE A 87 13.56 2.17 8.41
C ILE A 87 15.06 2.38 8.67
N ALA A 88 15.38 3.10 9.72
CA ALA A 88 16.76 3.31 10.14
C ALA A 88 16.94 3.02 11.63
N ALA A 89 18.12 2.61 12.02
CA ALA A 89 18.50 2.39 13.41
C ALA A 89 19.50 3.47 13.84
N LEU A 90 19.25 4.06 15.00
CA LEU A 90 20.20 5.00 15.63
C LEU A 90 21.23 4.19 16.41
N SER A 91 22.47 4.19 15.94
CA SER A 91 23.61 3.52 16.56
C SER A 91 24.81 4.46 16.56
N GLY A 92 25.45 4.67 17.71
CA GLY A 92 26.63 5.54 17.84
C GLY A 92 26.41 6.98 17.36
N GLY A 93 25.20 7.52 17.43
CA GLY A 93 24.84 8.86 16.95
C GLY A 93 24.62 8.97 15.44
N ARG A 94 24.63 7.83 14.73
CA ARG A 94 24.39 7.76 13.27
C ARG A 94 23.08 7.05 13.00
N CYS A 95 22.40 7.46 11.94
CA CYS A 95 21.24 6.79 11.36
C CYS A 95 21.70 5.85 10.25
N GLU A 96 21.55 4.55 10.47
CA GLU A 96 21.92 3.55 9.50
C GLU A 96 20.67 2.86 8.95
N PRO A 97 20.51 2.72 7.61
CA PRO A 97 19.41 1.97 7.03
C PRO A 97 19.37 0.53 7.59
N VAL A 98 18.19 0.05 7.90
CA VAL A 98 17.98 -1.33 8.32
C VAL A 98 17.56 -2.14 7.11
N THR A 99 18.49 -2.91 6.54
CA THR A 99 18.25 -3.79 5.39
C THR A 99 17.66 -5.12 5.85
N GLY A 100 16.73 -5.69 5.06
CA GLY A 100 16.14 -7.01 5.29
C GLY A 100 15.18 -7.09 6.47
N ALA A 101 14.79 -5.95 7.06
CA ALA A 101 13.74 -5.92 8.07
C ALA A 101 12.38 -6.25 7.45
N ILE A 102 11.58 -7.04 8.14
CA ILE A 102 10.17 -7.26 7.79
C ILE A 102 9.37 -6.05 8.29
N VAL A 103 8.66 -5.41 7.39
CA VAL A 103 7.73 -4.32 7.74
C VAL A 103 6.32 -4.75 7.38
N ASP A 104 5.53 -5.04 8.40
CA ASP A 104 4.10 -5.32 8.27
C ASP A 104 3.32 -4.02 8.29
N VAL A 105 2.27 -3.95 7.47
CA VAL A 105 1.30 -2.85 7.42
C VAL A 105 -0.10 -3.44 7.45
N TRP A 106 -0.99 -2.89 8.27
CA TRP A 106 -2.41 -3.25 8.28
C TRP A 106 -3.28 -2.05 8.68
N HIS A 107 -4.46 -1.98 8.10
CA HIS A 107 -5.44 -0.95 8.42
C HIS A 107 -6.86 -1.34 7.97
N CYS A 108 -7.86 -0.60 8.37
CA CYS A 108 -9.24 -0.82 7.97
C CYS A 108 -9.51 -0.30 6.55
N ASP A 109 -10.56 -0.82 5.91
CA ASP A 109 -11.06 -0.32 4.64
C ASP A 109 -11.78 1.05 4.80
N ALA A 110 -12.29 1.60 3.70
CA ALA A 110 -13.00 2.89 3.69
C ALA A 110 -14.25 2.90 4.59
N ALA A 111 -14.80 1.73 4.91
CA ALA A 111 -15.92 1.57 5.82
C ALA A 111 -15.51 1.42 7.30
N GLY A 112 -14.22 1.42 7.60
CA GLY A 112 -13.70 1.22 8.95
C GLY A 112 -13.62 -0.26 9.37
N VAL A 113 -13.62 -1.19 8.40
CA VAL A 113 -13.65 -2.63 8.63
C VAL A 113 -12.25 -3.23 8.43
N TYR A 114 -11.78 -4.00 9.41
CA TYR A 114 -10.54 -4.80 9.29
C TYR A 114 -10.83 -6.18 8.70
N SER A 115 -9.86 -6.70 7.96
CA SER A 115 -9.87 -8.10 7.48
C SER A 115 -9.49 -9.06 8.62
N ASP A 116 -9.86 -10.33 8.43
CA ASP A 116 -9.57 -11.46 9.33
C ASP A 116 -9.94 -11.21 10.82
N VAL A 117 -11.06 -10.56 11.05
CA VAL A 117 -11.56 -10.29 12.39
C VAL A 117 -12.71 -11.23 12.71
N ASP A 118 -12.59 -11.91 13.84
CA ASP A 118 -13.65 -12.73 14.41
C ASP A 118 -14.48 -11.88 15.40
N ASP A 119 -15.20 -10.92 14.86
CA ASP A 119 -16.13 -10.07 15.59
C ASP A 119 -17.52 -10.27 15.01
N ALA A 120 -18.50 -10.51 15.87
CA ALA A 120 -19.88 -10.77 15.46
C ALA A 120 -20.47 -9.67 14.56
N SER A 121 -19.94 -8.44 14.66
CA SER A 121 -20.35 -7.28 13.85
C SER A 121 -19.64 -7.18 12.50
N LEU A 122 -18.43 -7.75 12.34
CA LEU A 122 -17.57 -7.52 11.18
C LEU A 122 -17.51 -8.71 10.21
N ARG A 123 -17.59 -9.94 10.69
CA ARG A 123 -17.59 -11.20 9.92
C ARG A 123 -16.59 -11.25 8.76
N THR A 124 -15.35 -10.86 9.02
CA THR A 124 -14.28 -10.80 7.99
C THR A 124 -13.26 -11.92 8.12
N LYS A 125 -13.54 -12.93 8.95
CA LYS A 125 -12.65 -14.07 9.15
C LYS A 125 -12.34 -14.78 7.84
N GLY A 126 -11.05 -15.07 7.60
CA GLY A 126 -10.56 -15.70 6.38
C GLY A 126 -10.34 -14.75 5.21
N THR A 127 -10.54 -13.43 5.41
CA THR A 127 -10.13 -12.41 4.43
C THR A 127 -8.83 -11.75 4.86
N ALA A 128 -8.05 -11.20 3.92
CA ALA A 128 -6.76 -10.59 4.24
C ALA A 128 -6.46 -9.30 3.44
N PHE A 129 -7.52 -8.54 3.10
CA PHE A 129 -7.36 -7.25 2.44
C PHE A 129 -6.70 -6.22 3.36
N LEU A 130 -5.96 -5.28 2.75
CA LEU A 130 -5.28 -4.16 3.42
C LEU A 130 -4.32 -4.60 4.52
N ARG A 131 -3.70 -5.78 4.30
CA ARG A 131 -2.62 -6.37 5.11
C ARG A 131 -1.53 -6.88 4.21
N GLY A 132 -0.30 -6.79 4.66
CA GLY A 132 0.85 -7.37 3.99
C GLY A 132 2.15 -6.89 4.59
N TYR A 133 3.24 -7.55 4.20
CA TYR A 133 4.58 -7.11 4.58
C TYR A 133 5.49 -6.97 3.37
N GLN A 134 6.56 -6.20 3.56
CA GLN A 134 7.69 -6.05 2.65
C GLN A 134 9.00 -6.24 3.42
N LEU A 135 10.06 -6.62 2.71
CA LEU A 135 11.41 -6.57 3.23
C LEU A 135 12.05 -5.24 2.83
N THR A 136 12.69 -4.58 3.78
CA THR A 136 13.44 -3.35 3.48
C THR A 136 14.59 -3.63 2.52
N ASP A 137 14.76 -2.73 1.55
CA ASP A 137 15.88 -2.75 0.60
C ASP A 137 17.21 -2.28 1.23
N ALA A 138 18.27 -2.12 0.41
CA ALA A 138 19.57 -1.65 0.85
C ALA A 138 19.56 -0.23 1.44
N HIS A 139 18.50 0.54 1.16
CA HIS A 139 18.29 1.88 1.70
C HIS A 139 17.33 1.90 2.90
N GLY A 140 16.95 0.73 3.41
CA GLY A 140 16.00 0.57 4.51
C GLY A 140 14.56 0.87 4.10
N GLN A 141 14.24 0.88 2.80
CA GLN A 141 12.95 1.33 2.29
C GLN A 141 12.01 0.18 1.96
N VAL A 142 10.72 0.40 2.23
CA VAL A 142 9.59 -0.40 1.73
C VAL A 142 8.56 0.51 1.07
N ARG A 143 7.77 -0.06 0.16
CA ARG A 143 6.70 0.65 -0.57
C ARG A 143 5.43 -0.17 -0.57
N PHE A 144 4.31 0.47 -0.23
CA PHE A 144 2.99 -0.14 -0.28
C PHE A 144 2.05 0.66 -1.18
N THR A 145 1.28 -0.05 -1.98
CA THR A 145 0.11 0.49 -2.67
C THR A 145 -1.12 0.08 -1.89
N THR A 146 -1.87 1.07 -1.42
CA THR A 146 -3.04 0.85 -0.60
C THR A 146 -4.14 1.89 -0.88
N ILE A 147 -5.10 2.01 0.00
CA ILE A 147 -6.10 3.09 0.01
C ILE A 147 -5.95 3.92 1.28
N TYR A 148 -6.42 5.14 1.25
CA TYR A 148 -6.55 5.95 2.45
C TYR A 148 -7.50 5.25 3.44
N PRO A 149 -7.15 5.10 4.73
CA PRO A 149 -8.00 4.38 5.66
C PRO A 149 -9.33 5.08 5.93
N GLY A 150 -10.36 4.30 6.19
CA GLY A 150 -11.60 4.80 6.75
C GLY A 150 -11.50 5.13 8.24
N ALA A 151 -12.63 5.50 8.81
CA ALA A 151 -12.76 5.79 10.23
C ALA A 151 -13.59 4.71 10.92
N TYR A 152 -13.20 4.35 12.14
CA TYR A 152 -14.03 3.57 13.05
C TYR A 152 -14.09 4.21 14.43
N ARG A 153 -15.05 3.80 15.23
CA ARG A 153 -15.39 4.46 16.49
C ARG A 153 -14.23 4.48 17.48
N GLY A 154 -13.98 5.64 18.06
CA GLY A 154 -13.03 5.81 19.17
C GLY A 154 -11.58 6.00 18.75
N ARG A 155 -11.27 5.93 17.45
CA ARG A 155 -9.91 6.08 16.93
C ARG A 155 -9.83 7.13 15.83
N ALA A 156 -8.77 7.91 15.86
CA ALA A 156 -8.36 8.72 14.70
C ALA A 156 -7.98 7.81 13.51
N VAL A 157 -8.05 8.36 12.30
CA VAL A 157 -7.67 7.61 11.09
C VAL A 157 -6.18 7.28 11.12
N HIS A 158 -5.84 6.00 10.99
CA HIS A 158 -4.46 5.54 11.13
C HIS A 158 -4.18 4.27 10.31
N ILE A 159 -2.89 4.03 10.10
CA ILE A 159 -2.32 2.80 9.58
C ILE A 159 -1.42 2.22 10.67
N HIS A 160 -1.59 0.95 11.01
CA HIS A 160 -0.65 0.23 11.87
C HIS A 160 0.56 -0.24 11.08
N PHE A 161 1.70 -0.30 11.74
CA PHE A 161 2.87 -0.98 11.22
C PHE A 161 3.66 -1.68 12.32
N LYS A 162 4.37 -2.74 11.93
CA LYS A 162 5.30 -3.47 12.78
C LYS A 162 6.60 -3.69 12.01
N VAL A 163 7.72 -3.39 12.65
CA VAL A 163 9.05 -3.70 12.12
C VAL A 163 9.63 -4.85 12.91
N ARG A 164 10.00 -5.92 12.21
CA ARG A 164 10.66 -7.09 12.79
C ARG A 164 12.06 -7.20 12.21
N THR A 165 13.07 -7.23 13.07
CA THR A 165 14.48 -7.37 12.64
C THR A 165 15.12 -8.55 13.32
N ASN A 166 15.98 -9.28 12.56
CA ASN A 166 16.86 -10.28 13.11
C ASN A 166 18.30 -9.76 12.95
N ARG A 167 18.90 -9.32 14.03
CA ARG A 167 20.31 -8.90 14.04
C ARG A 167 21.09 -9.86 14.94
N GLY A 168 21.83 -10.77 14.31
CA GLY A 168 22.51 -11.87 15.02
C GLY A 168 21.49 -12.73 15.77
N ASP A 169 21.76 -13.00 17.04
CA ASP A 169 20.88 -13.84 17.89
C ASP A 169 19.69 -13.10 18.50
N ARG A 170 19.49 -11.83 18.12
CA ARG A 170 18.41 -11.00 18.68
C ARG A 170 17.35 -10.68 17.65
N ALA A 171 16.17 -11.27 17.84
CA ALA A 171 14.94 -10.80 17.18
C ALA A 171 14.37 -9.59 17.95
N THR A 172 14.08 -8.53 17.25
CA THR A 172 13.42 -7.37 17.85
C THR A 172 12.15 -7.01 17.08
N GLU A 173 11.13 -6.61 17.81
CA GLU A 173 9.88 -6.12 17.25
C GLU A 173 9.62 -4.69 17.72
N PHE A 174 9.16 -3.88 16.79
CA PHE A 174 8.75 -2.51 17.04
C PHE A 174 7.39 -2.30 16.41
N THR A 175 6.40 -1.86 17.18
CA THR A 175 5.06 -1.57 16.69
C THR A 175 4.70 -0.12 16.94
N SER A 176 4.05 0.51 15.97
CA SER A 176 3.52 1.85 16.06
C SER A 176 2.35 2.06 15.07
N GLN A 177 1.92 3.30 14.94
CA GLN A 177 0.82 3.70 14.05
C GLN A 177 1.21 4.97 13.30
N LEU A 178 0.74 5.13 12.08
CA LEU A 178 0.84 6.35 11.30
C LEU A 178 -0.51 7.04 11.28
N TYR A 179 -0.52 8.35 11.45
CA TYR A 179 -1.72 9.17 11.43
C TYR A 179 -1.70 10.13 10.26
N PHE A 180 -2.82 10.78 10.01
CA PHE A 180 -2.98 11.77 8.97
C PHE A 180 -3.45 13.09 9.55
N ASP A 181 -3.14 14.19 8.86
CA ASP A 181 -3.70 15.49 9.23
C ASP A 181 -5.22 15.47 9.15
N ASP A 182 -5.88 16.07 10.15
CA ASP A 182 -7.33 16.09 10.24
C ASP A 182 -8.00 16.79 9.05
N ARG A 183 -7.43 17.89 8.53
CA ARG A 183 -7.97 18.62 7.38
C ARG A 183 -7.83 17.81 6.09
N LEU A 184 -6.72 17.06 5.95
CA LEU A 184 -6.56 16.13 4.84
C LEU A 184 -7.62 15.03 4.90
N THR A 185 -7.79 14.44 6.08
CA THR A 185 -8.80 13.40 6.32
C THR A 185 -10.22 13.91 6.02
N ASP A 186 -10.56 15.15 6.39
CA ASP A 186 -11.85 15.74 6.08
C ASP A 186 -12.09 15.75 4.55
N ARG A 187 -11.13 16.28 3.77
CA ARG A 187 -11.23 16.32 2.30
C ARG A 187 -11.35 14.92 1.66
N VAL A 188 -10.62 13.94 2.17
CA VAL A 188 -10.69 12.58 1.65
C VAL A 188 -12.04 11.95 1.98
N HIS A 189 -12.50 12.11 3.20
CA HIS A 189 -13.73 11.49 3.68
C HIS A 189 -15.03 12.15 3.17
N GLU A 190 -14.93 13.29 2.49
CA GLU A 190 -16.04 13.87 1.72
C GLU A 190 -16.28 13.12 0.41
N ARG A 191 -15.32 12.33 -0.05
CA ARG A 191 -15.36 11.59 -1.33
C ARG A 191 -15.94 10.18 -1.14
N PRO A 192 -16.66 9.61 -2.13
CA PRO A 192 -16.96 8.19 -2.12
C PRO A 192 -15.66 7.35 -2.09
N PRO A 193 -15.65 6.19 -1.38
CA PRO A 193 -16.74 5.56 -0.65
C PRO A 193 -16.84 5.97 0.85
N TYR A 194 -16.10 6.99 1.31
CA TYR A 194 -16.08 7.43 2.71
C TYR A 194 -17.28 8.33 3.08
N ALA A 195 -17.89 8.98 2.09
CA ALA A 195 -18.97 9.93 2.29
C ALA A 195 -20.12 9.37 3.14
N GLY A 196 -20.64 10.20 4.05
CA GLY A 196 -21.67 9.81 5.03
C GLY A 196 -21.12 9.30 6.37
N ARG A 197 -19.82 9.09 6.51
CA ARG A 197 -19.15 8.69 7.77
C ARG A 197 -18.24 9.78 8.34
N ALA A 198 -17.89 10.78 7.55
CA ALA A 198 -16.96 11.85 7.91
C ALA A 198 -17.32 12.59 9.20
N SER A 199 -18.61 12.88 9.41
CA SER A 199 -19.11 13.63 10.58
C SER A 199 -19.03 12.86 11.90
N ARG A 200 -18.80 11.55 11.86
CA ARG A 200 -18.77 10.68 13.05
C ARG A 200 -17.37 10.17 13.40
N ARG A 201 -16.34 10.63 12.69
CA ARG A 201 -14.98 10.20 12.96
C ARG A 201 -14.40 10.82 14.23
N THR A 202 -13.58 10.08 14.92
CA THR A 202 -12.74 10.60 16.02
C THR A 202 -11.63 11.44 15.42
N ARG A 203 -11.47 12.67 15.89
CA ARG A 203 -10.36 13.54 15.51
C ARG A 203 -9.07 13.13 16.22
N ASN A 204 -7.93 13.57 15.67
CA ASN A 204 -6.62 13.32 16.28
C ASN A 204 -6.58 13.76 17.76
N GLY A 205 -7.07 14.96 18.07
CA GLY A 205 -7.09 15.47 19.43
C GLY A 205 -8.00 14.69 20.40
N ASP A 206 -8.96 13.93 19.89
CA ASP A 206 -9.92 13.16 20.68
C ASP A 206 -9.48 11.70 20.87
N ASP A 207 -8.47 11.22 20.12
CA ASP A 207 -7.88 9.90 20.26
C ASP A 207 -6.82 9.87 21.36
N ALA A 208 -7.02 9.05 22.39
CA ALA A 208 -6.08 8.93 23.50
C ALA A 208 -4.68 8.46 23.07
N LEU A 209 -4.60 7.56 22.07
CA LEU A 209 -3.31 7.07 21.56
C LEU A 209 -2.59 8.14 20.74
N PHE A 210 -3.33 8.96 19.99
CA PHE A 210 -2.73 10.10 19.31
C PHE A 210 -2.19 11.12 20.31
N ARG A 211 -2.94 11.45 21.38
CA ARG A 211 -2.45 12.37 22.43
C ARG A 211 -1.19 11.86 23.12
N ALA A 212 -1.02 10.54 23.22
CA ALA A 212 0.15 9.90 23.83
C ALA A 212 1.38 9.79 22.90
N GLY A 213 1.50 10.66 21.87
CA GLY A 213 2.68 10.71 20.99
C GLY A 213 2.38 10.69 19.48
N GLY A 214 1.13 10.65 19.10
CA GLY A 214 0.74 10.55 17.68
C GLY A 214 1.09 11.77 16.81
N ARG A 215 1.36 12.93 17.42
CA ARG A 215 1.72 14.14 16.66
C ARG A 215 2.98 13.92 15.78
N SER A 216 3.98 13.24 16.30
CA SER A 216 5.21 12.90 15.54
C SER A 216 5.03 11.74 14.58
N LEU A 217 3.88 11.08 14.59
CA LEU A 217 3.51 9.95 13.75
C LEU A 217 2.58 10.36 12.58
N ILE A 218 2.34 11.67 12.40
CA ILE A 218 1.60 12.16 11.23
C ILE A 218 2.48 12.03 9.99
N VAL A 219 1.97 11.35 8.97
CA VAL A 219 2.68 11.18 7.70
C VAL A 219 2.67 12.48 6.88
N ASP A 220 3.78 12.76 6.18
CA ASP A 220 3.80 13.76 5.11
C ASP A 220 3.09 13.18 3.88
N ALA A 221 1.81 13.51 3.72
CA ALA A 221 0.98 13.04 2.62
C ALA A 221 0.70 14.19 1.64
N ARG A 222 1.03 13.97 0.37
CA ARG A 222 0.86 14.95 -0.72
C ARG A 222 -0.05 14.38 -1.79
N GLN A 223 -0.80 15.24 -2.45
CA GLN A 223 -1.63 14.80 -3.57
C GLN A 223 -0.76 14.24 -4.70
N ASP A 224 -1.17 13.10 -5.23
CA ASP A 224 -0.54 12.40 -6.36
C ASP A 224 -1.64 11.86 -7.27
N GLY A 225 -1.87 12.54 -8.38
CA GLY A 225 -2.99 12.27 -9.27
C GLY A 225 -4.33 12.35 -8.53
N GLU A 226 -5.13 11.30 -8.62
CA GLU A 226 -6.42 11.19 -7.91
C GLU A 226 -6.29 10.71 -6.46
N GLY A 227 -5.08 10.32 -6.06
CA GLY A 227 -4.76 9.80 -4.74
C GLY A 227 -3.77 10.66 -3.98
N TYR A 228 -3.02 10.00 -3.11
CA TYR A 228 -1.97 10.61 -2.30
C TYR A 228 -0.72 9.73 -2.29
N ALA A 229 0.43 10.38 -2.17
CA ALA A 229 1.69 9.75 -1.80
C ALA A 229 2.05 10.19 -0.39
N ALA A 230 2.39 9.24 0.48
CA ALA A 230 2.77 9.48 1.86
C ALA A 230 4.16 8.88 2.13
N ALA A 231 4.96 9.58 2.93
CA ALA A 231 6.26 9.08 3.37
C ALA A 231 6.40 9.21 4.88
N TYR A 232 7.12 8.26 5.49
CA TYR A 232 7.45 8.30 6.90
C TYR A 232 8.81 7.64 7.18
N ASP A 233 9.62 8.33 8.01
CA ASP A 233 10.91 7.83 8.49
C ASP A 233 10.75 7.19 9.86
N VAL A 234 11.06 5.90 9.95
CA VAL A 234 11.00 5.13 11.20
C VAL A 234 12.40 5.04 11.79
N GLY A 235 12.60 5.73 12.90
CA GLY A 235 13.84 5.67 13.68
C GLY A 235 13.72 4.63 14.80
N LEU A 236 14.52 3.58 14.73
CA LEU A 236 14.62 2.56 15.76
C LEU A 236 15.81 2.83 16.67
N ARG A 237 15.72 2.43 17.93
CA ARG A 237 16.91 2.39 18.80
C ARG A 237 17.82 1.29 18.27
N GLY A 238 19.04 1.63 17.98
CA GLY A 238 20.08 0.66 17.64
C GLY A 238 20.37 -0.28 18.81
N ALA A 239 20.80 -1.50 18.50
CA ALA A 239 21.28 -2.45 19.50
C ALA A 239 22.68 -2.06 19.99
#